data_1d0ebf12da4f022b3945ae28343060c1
#
_entry.id   1d0ebf12da4f022b3945ae28343060c1
#
_cell.length_a   1.000
_cell.length_b   1.000
_cell.length_c   1.000
_cell.angle_alpha   90.00
_cell.angle_beta   90.00
_cell.angle_gamma   90.00
#
_symmetry.space_group_name_H-M   'P 1'
#
loop_
_entity.id
_entity.type
_entity.pdbx_description
1 polymer ?
#
loop_
_entity_poly.entity_id
_entity_poly.type
_entity_poly.pdbx_seq_one_letter_code
_entity_poly.pdbx_strand_id
1 'polypeptide(L)'
;MKFLCGTYFKHQCGLQLTDYKNARDSVFVNFKDESLDNNLVFCRPEYLSLLSTYSKIGSVRLPDEFDLVTHNSDINFDAQQIDYVLDLFPNINNWYTQNLVLEHPKVNPIPIGIANPKWSHGNQSRFLEVMGESQEKTNKVYVNFNVSTNPPARYDCLNKISDQ
;
A
#
# COMPACT_ATOMS: atom_id res chain seq x y z
N MET A 1 -13.00 9.73 -13.63
CA MET A 1 -11.59 9.28 -13.50
C MET A 1 -11.41 8.68 -12.11
N LYS A 2 -10.71 7.53 -11.99
CA LYS A 2 -10.38 6.92 -10.69
C LYS A 2 -8.90 7.11 -10.44
N PHE A 3 -8.55 7.59 -9.24
CA PHE A 3 -7.15 7.73 -8.84
C PHE A 3 -6.64 6.44 -8.20
N LEU A 4 -5.39 6.07 -8.49
CA LEU A 4 -4.73 4.96 -7.83
C LEU A 4 -4.39 5.37 -6.39
N CYS A 5 -4.80 4.57 -5.42
CA CYS A 5 -4.47 4.70 -4.01
C CYS A 5 -4.68 3.34 -3.32
N GLY A 6 -4.20 3.19 -2.09
CA GLY A 6 -4.33 1.92 -1.38
C GLY A 6 -5.79 1.45 -1.20
N THR A 7 -6.73 2.37 -1.03
CA THR A 7 -8.17 2.05 -0.97
C THR A 7 -8.67 1.53 -2.32
N TYR A 8 -8.18 2.07 -3.44
CA TYR A 8 -8.53 1.57 -4.78
C TYR A 8 -8.07 0.12 -4.96
N PHE A 9 -6.79 -0.17 -4.68
CA PHE A 9 -6.27 -1.54 -4.80
C PHE A 9 -7.03 -2.52 -3.92
N LYS A 10 -7.30 -2.14 -2.67
CA LYS A 10 -8.10 -2.95 -1.76
C LYS A 10 -9.47 -3.32 -2.33
N HIS A 11 -10.18 -2.37 -2.96
CA HIS A 11 -11.52 -2.60 -3.53
C HIS A 11 -11.51 -3.45 -4.82
N GLN A 12 -10.35 -3.75 -5.39
CA GLN A 12 -10.24 -4.68 -6.52
C GLN A 12 -10.10 -6.14 -6.06
N CYS A 13 -9.87 -6.38 -4.78
CA CYS A 13 -9.61 -7.71 -4.24
C CYS A 13 -10.89 -8.34 -3.69
N GLY A 14 -11.12 -9.61 -4.04
CA GLY A 14 -12.26 -10.41 -3.58
C GLY A 14 -12.19 -10.68 -2.08
N LEU A 15 -11.02 -11.03 -1.57
CA LEU A 15 -10.79 -11.22 -0.14
C LEU A 15 -9.92 -10.07 0.41
N GLN A 16 -10.35 -9.48 1.54
CA GLN A 16 -9.67 -8.34 2.14
C GLN A 16 -9.44 -8.55 3.63
N LEU A 17 -8.17 -8.51 4.06
CA LEU A 17 -7.80 -8.44 5.45
C LEU A 17 -7.55 -6.98 5.84
N THR A 18 -8.41 -6.40 6.65
CA THR A 18 -8.37 -4.99 7.00
C THR A 18 -8.47 -4.77 8.49
N ASP A 19 -7.79 -3.72 8.96
CA ASP A 19 -7.91 -3.26 10.33
C ASP A 19 -9.26 -2.57 10.57
N TYR A 20 -9.91 -2.96 11.64
CA TYR A 20 -11.03 -2.23 12.22
C TYR A 20 -10.60 -1.79 13.62
N LYS A 21 -10.57 -0.48 13.85
CA LYS A 21 -10.38 0.07 15.20
C LYS A 21 -11.75 0.21 15.87
N ASN A 22 -11.94 -0.46 16.99
CA ASN A 22 -13.06 -0.15 17.86
C ASN A 22 -12.67 0.94 18.86
N ALA A 23 -13.64 1.41 19.64
CA ALA A 23 -13.46 2.43 20.70
C ALA A 23 -12.52 2.03 21.85
N ARG A 24 -11.94 0.82 21.83
CA ARG A 24 -11.02 0.28 22.84
C ARG A 24 -9.61 -0.01 22.29
N ASP A 25 -9.25 0.59 21.14
CA ASP A 25 -7.95 0.37 20.46
C ASP A 25 -7.59 -1.08 20.12
N SER A 26 -8.55 -2.01 20.20
CA SER A 26 -8.37 -3.38 19.76
C SER A 26 -8.45 -3.41 18.23
N VAL A 27 -7.39 -3.91 17.60
CA VAL A 27 -7.38 -4.14 16.15
C VAL A 27 -8.13 -5.43 15.88
N PHE A 28 -9.33 -5.32 15.31
CA PHE A 28 -10.04 -6.45 14.75
C PHE A 28 -9.69 -6.56 13.27
N VAL A 29 -9.35 -7.76 12.89
CA VAL A 29 -9.18 -8.10 11.49
C VAL A 29 -10.55 -8.43 10.94
N ASN A 30 -11.02 -7.63 10.01
CA ASN A 30 -12.28 -7.86 9.34
C ASN A 30 -11.99 -8.53 7.99
N PHE A 31 -12.53 -9.74 7.81
CA PHE A 31 -12.56 -10.40 6.52
C PHE A 31 -13.79 -9.92 5.79
N LYS A 32 -13.58 -9.23 4.68
CA LYS A 32 -14.65 -8.90 3.76
C LYS A 32 -14.50 -9.83 2.55
N ASP A 33 -15.39 -10.77 2.45
CA ASP A 33 -15.64 -11.51 1.24
C ASP A 33 -16.52 -10.63 0.36
N GLU A 34 -15.89 -9.84 -0.48
CA GLU A 34 -16.59 -9.23 -1.60
C GLU A 34 -16.73 -10.37 -2.60
N SER A 35 -17.92 -10.79 -2.96
CA SER A 35 -18.21 -11.79 -3.98
C SER A 35 -17.73 -11.37 -5.39
N LEU A 36 -16.51 -10.86 -5.46
CA LEU A 36 -15.79 -10.61 -6.68
C LEU A 36 -15.24 -11.95 -7.13
N ASP A 37 -15.60 -12.32 -8.34
CA ASP A 37 -15.18 -13.57 -9.00
C ASP A 37 -13.69 -13.47 -9.40
N ASN A 38 -12.83 -13.19 -8.41
CA ASN A 38 -11.38 -13.10 -8.61
C ASN A 38 -10.61 -13.66 -7.40
N ASN A 39 -9.42 -14.17 -7.67
CA ASN A 39 -8.52 -14.73 -6.68
C ASN A 39 -7.55 -13.66 -6.12
N LEU A 40 -7.93 -12.40 -6.08
CA LEU A 40 -7.12 -11.34 -5.49
C LEU A 40 -7.37 -11.25 -3.98
N VAL A 41 -6.29 -11.32 -3.21
CA VAL A 41 -6.30 -11.21 -1.74
C VAL A 41 -5.56 -9.95 -1.32
N PHE A 42 -6.25 -9.05 -0.63
CA PHE A 42 -5.62 -7.84 -0.06
C PHE A 42 -5.24 -8.06 1.39
N CYS A 43 -3.99 -7.74 1.72
CA CYS A 43 -3.52 -7.74 3.10
C CYS A 43 -2.55 -6.56 3.32
N ARG A 44 -2.64 -5.90 4.48
CA ARG A 44 -1.56 -5.01 4.89
C ARG A 44 -0.33 -5.84 5.28
N PRO A 45 0.89 -5.40 4.94
CA PRO A 45 2.12 -6.10 5.30
C PRO A 45 2.21 -6.54 6.76
N GLU A 46 1.76 -5.71 7.70
CA GLU A 46 1.78 -5.97 9.13
C GLU A 46 0.91 -7.18 9.55
N TYR A 47 -0.04 -7.59 8.70
CA TYR A 47 -0.99 -8.67 9.01
C TYR A 47 -0.76 -9.96 8.22
N LEU A 48 0.33 -10.07 7.45
CA LEU A 48 0.60 -11.27 6.65
C LEU A 48 0.73 -12.53 7.51
N SER A 49 1.46 -12.46 8.62
CA SER A 49 1.57 -13.60 9.55
C SER A 49 0.23 -13.96 10.19
N LEU A 50 -0.60 -12.96 10.45
CA LEU A 50 -1.94 -13.16 11.00
C LEU A 50 -2.87 -13.82 9.97
N LEU A 51 -2.81 -13.37 8.70
CA LEU A 51 -3.54 -13.99 7.59
C LEU A 51 -3.18 -15.47 7.43
N SER A 52 -1.86 -15.79 7.46
CA SER A 52 -1.38 -17.18 7.41
C SER A 52 -1.91 -18.01 8.59
N THR A 53 -1.88 -17.46 9.79
CA THR A 53 -2.39 -18.11 10.99
C THR A 53 -3.89 -18.42 10.86
N TYR A 54 -4.69 -17.43 10.46
CA TYR A 54 -6.14 -17.61 10.30
C TYR A 54 -6.50 -18.57 9.17
N SER A 55 -5.71 -18.62 8.11
CA SER A 55 -5.88 -19.60 7.04
C SER A 55 -5.59 -21.03 7.55
N LYS A 56 -4.50 -21.22 8.29
CA LYS A 56 -4.11 -22.54 8.84
C LYS A 56 -5.11 -23.11 9.85
N ILE A 57 -5.73 -22.25 10.67
CA ILE A 57 -6.77 -22.70 11.63
C ILE A 57 -8.19 -22.76 11.01
N GLY A 58 -8.31 -22.52 9.71
CA GLY A 58 -9.58 -22.59 8.98
C GLY A 58 -10.55 -21.42 9.25
N SER A 59 -10.11 -20.36 9.94
CA SER A 59 -10.93 -19.18 10.19
C SER A 59 -11.10 -18.31 8.94
N VAL A 60 -10.19 -18.46 7.98
CA VAL A 60 -10.23 -17.80 6.67
C VAL A 60 -9.92 -18.85 5.60
N ARG A 61 -10.73 -18.91 4.58
CA ARG A 61 -10.47 -19.74 3.42
C ARG A 61 -9.83 -18.89 2.33
N LEU A 62 -8.54 -19.08 2.12
CA LEU A 62 -7.85 -18.55 0.95
C LEU A 62 -8.19 -19.41 -0.28
N PRO A 63 -8.19 -18.83 -1.50
CA PRO A 63 -8.22 -19.63 -2.73
C PRO A 63 -7.03 -20.62 -2.79
N ASP A 64 -7.21 -21.73 -3.50
CA ASP A 64 -6.14 -22.73 -3.68
C ASP A 64 -4.90 -22.12 -4.37
N GLU A 65 -5.13 -21.19 -5.30
CA GLU A 65 -4.13 -20.32 -5.90
C GLU A 65 -4.68 -18.90 -5.92
N PHE A 66 -3.84 -17.92 -5.60
CA PHE A 66 -4.26 -16.52 -5.55
C PHE A 66 -3.13 -15.54 -5.87
N ASP A 67 -3.51 -14.34 -6.21
CA ASP A 67 -2.62 -13.19 -6.31
C ASP A 67 -2.73 -12.36 -5.03
N LEU A 68 -1.59 -12.07 -4.40
CA LEU A 68 -1.52 -11.25 -3.19
C LEU A 68 -1.33 -9.77 -3.56
N VAL A 69 -2.09 -8.90 -2.92
CA VAL A 69 -1.92 -7.44 -3.01
C VAL A 69 -1.61 -6.89 -1.63
N THR A 70 -0.42 -6.30 -1.45
CA THR A 70 -0.05 -5.62 -0.20
C THR A 70 0.13 -4.12 -0.43
N HIS A 71 -0.47 -3.32 0.45
CA HIS A 71 -0.45 -1.86 0.35
C HIS A 71 -0.74 -1.21 1.72
N ASN A 72 -0.69 0.13 1.78
CA ASN A 72 -1.00 0.93 2.98
C ASN A 72 -0.04 0.69 4.16
N SER A 73 1.25 0.52 3.88
CA SER A 73 2.29 0.30 4.88
C SER A 73 3.59 0.99 4.47
N ASP A 74 4.44 1.27 5.45
CA ASP A 74 5.80 1.78 5.24
C ASP A 74 6.86 0.66 5.27
N ILE A 75 6.43 -0.60 5.35
CA ILE A 75 7.35 -1.76 5.33
C ILE A 75 7.92 -1.89 3.92
N ASN A 76 9.26 -1.94 3.84
CA ASN A 76 9.99 -2.31 2.63
C ASN A 76 10.09 -3.84 2.55
N PHE A 77 10.17 -4.36 1.33
CA PHE A 77 10.37 -5.79 1.11
C PHE A 77 11.74 -6.03 0.47
N ASP A 78 12.68 -6.50 1.28
CA ASP A 78 13.96 -7.03 0.87
C ASP A 78 13.89 -8.54 0.57
N ALA A 79 15.00 -9.16 0.17
CA ALA A 79 15.04 -10.57 -0.20
C ALA A 79 14.55 -11.49 0.94
N GLN A 80 15.00 -11.27 2.17
CA GLN A 80 14.62 -12.09 3.31
C GLN A 80 13.13 -11.99 3.63
N GLN A 81 12.56 -10.80 3.52
CA GLN A 81 11.14 -10.58 3.75
C GLN A 81 10.28 -11.18 2.63
N ILE A 82 10.76 -11.14 1.38
CA ILE A 82 10.09 -11.79 0.25
C ILE A 82 10.06 -13.30 0.45
N ASP A 83 11.20 -13.92 0.73
CA ASP A 83 11.30 -15.35 0.98
C ASP A 83 10.36 -15.77 2.11
N TYR A 84 10.36 -15.02 3.21
CA TYR A 84 9.46 -15.28 4.34
C TYR A 84 7.98 -15.25 3.94
N VAL A 85 7.53 -14.27 3.14
CA VAL A 85 6.13 -14.19 2.71
C VAL A 85 5.78 -15.33 1.76
N LEU A 86 6.67 -15.68 0.84
CA LEU A 86 6.46 -16.80 -0.09
C LEU A 86 6.44 -18.16 0.63
N ASP A 87 7.18 -18.32 1.72
CA ASP A 87 7.11 -19.49 2.60
C ASP A 87 5.80 -19.56 3.39
N LEU A 88 5.27 -18.40 3.80
CA LEU A 88 3.95 -18.34 4.44
C LEU A 88 2.82 -18.75 3.50
N PHE A 89 2.95 -18.44 2.22
CA PHE A 89 1.92 -18.61 1.19
C PHE A 89 2.51 -19.21 -0.10
N PRO A 90 2.86 -20.49 -0.12
CA PRO A 90 3.50 -21.13 -1.28
C PRO A 90 2.62 -21.15 -2.53
N ASN A 91 1.31 -20.98 -2.37
CA ASN A 91 0.30 -20.97 -3.43
C ASN A 91 0.02 -19.55 -4.01
N ILE A 92 0.85 -18.56 -3.70
CA ILE A 92 0.82 -17.27 -4.39
C ILE A 92 1.30 -17.45 -5.83
N ASN A 93 0.48 -17.02 -6.79
CA ASN A 93 0.87 -16.93 -8.21
C ASN A 93 1.69 -15.67 -8.46
N ASN A 94 1.13 -14.50 -8.15
CA ASN A 94 1.80 -13.22 -8.22
C ASN A 94 1.57 -12.44 -6.93
N TRP A 95 2.57 -11.62 -6.57
CA TRP A 95 2.44 -10.70 -5.46
C TRP A 95 2.65 -9.27 -5.96
N TYR A 96 1.69 -8.40 -5.71
CA TYR A 96 1.72 -6.97 -6.06
C TYR A 96 1.92 -6.15 -4.79
N THR A 97 3.00 -5.37 -4.71
CA THR A 97 3.32 -4.63 -3.49
C THR A 97 3.90 -3.23 -3.76
N GLN A 98 3.62 -2.30 -2.85
CA GLN A 98 4.41 -1.07 -2.74
C GLN A 98 5.72 -1.34 -2.00
N ASN A 99 6.68 -0.40 -2.09
CA ASN A 99 7.95 -0.44 -1.35
C ASN A 99 8.82 -1.69 -1.62
N LEU A 100 8.77 -2.25 -2.84
CA LEU A 100 9.68 -3.28 -3.29
C LEU A 100 11.06 -2.66 -3.54
N VAL A 101 12.12 -3.21 -2.94
CA VAL A 101 13.49 -2.68 -3.04
C VAL A 101 14.40 -3.48 -3.96
N LEU A 102 13.90 -4.57 -4.55
CA LEU A 102 14.65 -5.42 -5.48
C LEU A 102 13.70 -6.08 -6.50
N GLU A 103 14.24 -6.56 -7.60
CA GLU A 103 13.50 -7.34 -8.59
C GLU A 103 13.33 -8.80 -8.14
N HIS A 104 12.13 -9.36 -8.33
CA HIS A 104 11.83 -10.75 -8.04
C HIS A 104 10.79 -11.31 -9.03
N PRO A 105 10.92 -12.57 -9.52
CA PRO A 105 10.04 -13.12 -10.57
C PRO A 105 8.55 -13.17 -10.22
N LYS A 106 8.21 -13.36 -8.96
CA LYS A 106 6.82 -13.42 -8.46
C LYS A 106 6.31 -12.12 -7.85
N VAL A 107 7.17 -11.10 -7.64
CA VAL A 107 6.81 -9.89 -6.93
C VAL A 107 6.87 -8.68 -7.86
N ASN A 108 5.75 -8.00 -7.99
CA ASN A 108 5.56 -6.90 -8.91
C ASN A 108 5.34 -5.59 -8.14
N PRO A 109 6.08 -4.51 -8.45
CA PRO A 109 5.87 -3.24 -7.80
C PRO A 109 4.56 -2.60 -8.26
N ILE A 110 3.82 -2.04 -7.32
CA ILE A 110 2.68 -1.16 -7.60
C ILE A 110 2.91 0.22 -6.98
N PRO A 111 2.40 1.28 -7.62
CA PRO A 111 2.64 2.62 -7.12
C PRO A 111 1.93 2.85 -5.79
N ILE A 112 2.53 3.66 -4.91
CA ILE A 112 1.87 4.14 -3.70
C ILE A 112 0.59 4.92 -4.04
N GLY A 113 0.59 5.60 -5.19
CA GLY A 113 -0.52 6.40 -5.66
C GLY A 113 -0.71 7.69 -4.85
N ILE A 114 -1.92 8.24 -4.90
CA ILE A 114 -2.28 9.39 -4.07
C ILE A 114 -2.73 8.92 -2.68
N ALA A 115 -2.77 9.84 -1.73
CA ALA A 115 -3.28 9.54 -0.40
C ALA A 115 -4.72 9.00 -0.43
N ASN A 116 -5.02 8.08 0.49
CA ASN A 116 -6.37 7.52 0.59
C ASN A 116 -7.42 8.62 0.92
N PRO A 117 -8.64 8.53 0.39
CA PRO A 117 -9.68 9.56 0.55
C PRO A 117 -10.03 9.91 2.00
N LYS A 118 -9.71 9.05 2.97
CA LYS A 118 -9.93 9.31 4.39
C LYS A 118 -9.00 10.41 4.97
N TRP A 119 -7.94 10.76 4.27
CA TRP A 119 -7.01 11.81 4.66
C TRP A 119 -7.37 13.13 3.99
N SER A 120 -7.18 14.25 4.67
CA SER A 120 -7.48 15.58 4.12
C SER A 120 -6.73 15.87 2.82
N HIS A 121 -5.49 15.38 2.70
CA HIS A 121 -4.66 15.49 1.50
C HIS A 121 -4.94 14.40 0.45
N GLY A 122 -5.93 13.54 0.66
CA GLY A 122 -6.46 12.54 -0.28
C GLY A 122 -7.77 12.98 -0.96
N ASN A 123 -8.12 14.26 -0.93
CA ASN A 123 -9.35 14.78 -1.51
C ASN A 123 -9.33 14.71 -3.04
N GLN A 124 -9.98 13.69 -3.60
CA GLN A 124 -10.00 13.44 -5.05
C GLN A 124 -10.70 14.55 -5.85
N SER A 125 -11.71 15.22 -5.28
CA SER A 125 -12.39 16.34 -5.95
C SER A 125 -11.41 17.50 -6.17
N ARG A 126 -10.57 17.78 -5.17
CA ARG A 126 -9.55 18.83 -5.30
C ARG A 126 -8.50 18.49 -6.35
N PHE A 127 -8.10 17.22 -6.48
CA PHE A 127 -7.22 16.80 -7.56
C PHE A 127 -7.83 17.01 -8.93
N LEU A 128 -9.11 16.66 -9.12
CA LEU A 128 -9.82 16.86 -10.39
C LEU A 128 -9.95 18.35 -10.74
N GLU A 129 -10.24 19.20 -9.77
CA GLU A 129 -10.30 20.65 -9.94
C GLU A 129 -8.95 21.20 -10.45
N VAL A 130 -7.85 20.90 -9.73
CA VAL A 130 -6.51 21.37 -10.11
C VAL A 130 -6.05 20.83 -11.47
N MET A 131 -6.39 19.56 -11.80
CA MET A 131 -6.07 18.98 -13.10
C MET A 131 -6.82 19.64 -14.27
N GLY A 132 -8.00 20.23 -14.01
CA GLY A 132 -8.78 21.00 -15.00
C GLY A 132 -8.28 22.42 -15.22
N GLU A 133 -7.43 22.93 -14.33
CA GLU A 133 -6.87 24.28 -14.43
C GLU A 133 -5.65 24.29 -15.35
N SER A 134 -5.62 25.26 -16.30
CA SER A 134 -4.41 25.55 -17.05
C SER A 134 -3.47 26.37 -16.20
N GLN A 135 -2.38 25.78 -15.75
CA GLN A 135 -1.37 26.44 -14.93
C GLN A 135 -0.12 26.76 -15.76
N GLU A 136 0.35 27.99 -15.69
CA GLU A 136 1.65 28.36 -16.24
C GLU A 136 2.74 27.64 -15.42
N LYS A 137 3.58 26.85 -16.09
CA LYS A 137 4.70 26.17 -15.43
C LYS A 137 5.85 27.16 -15.24
N THR A 138 6.27 27.33 -14.00
CA THR A 138 7.45 28.11 -13.66
C THR A 138 8.63 27.17 -13.42
N ASN A 139 9.86 27.65 -13.67
CA ASN A 139 11.10 26.88 -13.39
C ASN A 139 11.47 26.87 -11.89
N LYS A 140 10.48 26.99 -11.00
CA LYS A 140 10.69 26.97 -9.56
C LYS A 140 10.66 25.55 -9.03
N VAL A 141 11.56 25.25 -8.11
CA VAL A 141 11.55 23.98 -7.36
C VAL A 141 10.57 24.13 -6.19
N TYR A 142 9.59 23.20 -6.14
CA TYR A 142 8.68 23.12 -5.00
C TYR A 142 9.28 22.23 -3.91
N VAL A 143 9.48 22.78 -2.72
CA VAL A 143 10.03 22.07 -1.56
C VAL A 143 8.95 21.95 -0.49
N ASN A 144 8.50 20.71 -0.24
CA ASN A 144 7.51 20.44 0.79
C ASN A 144 7.76 19.06 1.43
N PHE A 145 8.50 19.03 2.51
CA PHE A 145 8.71 17.83 3.31
C PHE A 145 8.96 18.18 4.79
N ASN A 146 8.62 17.25 5.68
CA ASN A 146 8.96 17.39 7.08
C ASN A 146 10.37 16.84 7.32
N VAL A 147 11.28 17.71 7.78
CA VAL A 147 12.69 17.34 8.03
C VAL A 147 12.81 16.21 9.04
N SER A 148 11.94 16.13 10.06
CA SER A 148 12.04 15.16 11.14
C SER A 148 11.86 13.69 10.70
N THR A 149 11.29 13.43 9.53
CA THR A 149 11.06 12.06 9.06
C THR A 149 12.30 11.39 8.44
N ASN A 150 13.28 12.17 8.00
CA ASN A 150 14.62 11.72 7.58
C ASN A 150 15.61 12.89 7.70
N PRO A 151 16.04 13.26 8.92
CA PRO A 151 16.79 14.49 9.15
C PRO A 151 18.07 14.61 8.34
N PRO A 152 18.97 13.61 8.25
CA PRO A 152 20.24 13.76 7.55
C PRO A 152 20.06 14.14 6.07
N ALA A 153 19.27 13.36 5.33
CA ALA A 153 19.07 13.58 3.90
C ALA A 153 18.28 14.86 3.60
N ARG A 154 17.33 15.23 4.48
CA ARG A 154 16.48 16.40 4.27
C ARG A 154 17.15 17.70 4.64
N TYR A 155 18.03 17.73 5.66
CA TYR A 155 18.89 18.87 5.92
C TYR A 155 19.89 19.09 4.79
N ASP A 156 20.54 18.04 4.29
CA ASP A 156 21.43 18.13 3.15
C ASP A 156 20.73 18.71 1.91
N CYS A 157 19.51 18.24 1.64
CA CYS A 157 18.68 18.78 0.56
C CYS A 157 18.38 20.28 0.73
N LEU A 158 17.94 20.71 1.93
CA LEU A 158 17.64 22.11 2.21
C LEU A 158 18.88 23.00 2.04
N ASN A 159 20.03 22.58 2.56
CA ASN A 159 21.27 23.33 2.42
C ASN A 159 21.63 23.54 0.95
N LYS A 160 21.56 22.49 0.11
CA LYS A 160 21.85 22.57 -1.33
C LYS A 160 20.89 23.48 -2.09
N ILE A 161 19.65 23.61 -1.64
CA ILE A 161 18.66 24.50 -2.28
C ILE A 161 18.83 25.96 -1.82
N SER A 162 19.22 26.17 -0.56
CA SER A 162 19.42 27.52 0.00
C SER A 162 20.66 28.24 -0.54
N ASP A 163 21.61 27.46 -1.09
CA ASP A 163 22.86 27.98 -1.66
C ASP A 163 22.71 28.39 -3.15
N GLN A 164 21.49 28.30 -3.73
CA GLN A 164 21.15 28.74 -5.11
C GLN A 164 20.30 30.02 -5.13
#